data_ca72e4471de02b92eb09d805679ebe75
#
_entry.id   ca72e4471de02b92eb09d805679ebe75
#
_cell.length_a   1.000
_cell.length_b   1.000
_cell.length_c   1.000
_cell.angle_alpha   90.00
_cell.angle_beta   90.00
_cell.angle_gamma   90.00
#
_symmetry.space_group_name_H-M   'P 1'
#
loop_
_entity.id
_entity.type
_entity.pdbx_description
1 polymer ?
#
loop_
_entity_poly.entity_id
_entity_poly.type
_entity_poly.pdbx_seq_one_letter_code
_entity_poly.pdbx_strand_id
1 'polypeptide(L)'
;MDWAATRDAAVPAMFTASRGLPGQPMELPRVLLGHSMGAVMALDYAFSHARSLMACVASAPALKSAPPPWWKLALANVAKVSAPGVGFPHGLEEAGMSRDSEVLNQRKTDPLMHDRITPRLYFAFTEACQRVMNEARRLQVPTLLLQGAADRVIDPKGALEFNGAAPHGMTRLETMKDGYHEVFNDLSRDEAIKVLIAWLDAVRVV
;
A
#
# COMPACT_ATOMS: atom_id res chain seq x y z
N MET A 1 -8.84 7.98 -14.82
CA MET A 1 -9.01 6.81 -13.92
C MET A 1 -9.79 7.31 -12.71
N ASP A 2 -10.85 6.65 -12.35
CA ASP A 2 -11.56 6.87 -11.10
C ASP A 2 -10.93 5.93 -10.05
N TRP A 3 -10.36 6.49 -8.99
CA TRP A 3 -9.69 5.72 -7.94
C TRP A 3 -10.65 4.74 -7.25
N ALA A 4 -11.82 5.21 -6.84
CA ALA A 4 -12.81 4.39 -6.16
C ALA A 4 -13.30 3.25 -7.05
N ALA A 5 -13.65 3.56 -8.31
CA ALA A 5 -14.07 2.54 -9.26
C ALA A 5 -12.97 1.51 -9.55
N THR A 6 -11.70 1.93 -9.64
CA THR A 6 -10.56 1.02 -9.84
C THR A 6 -10.35 0.13 -8.62
N ARG A 7 -10.37 0.71 -7.41
CA ARG A 7 -10.28 -0.02 -6.15
C ARG A 7 -11.41 -1.04 -6.00
N ASP A 8 -12.64 -0.61 -6.22
CA ASP A 8 -13.83 -1.45 -6.00
C ASP A 8 -14.01 -2.53 -7.08
N ALA A 9 -13.34 -2.40 -8.23
CA ALA A 9 -13.24 -3.46 -9.23
C ALA A 9 -12.09 -4.43 -8.96
N ALA A 10 -10.90 -3.92 -8.63
CA ALA A 10 -9.70 -4.72 -8.46
C ALA A 10 -9.77 -5.64 -7.22
N VAL A 11 -10.17 -5.11 -6.06
CA VAL A 11 -10.15 -5.87 -4.81
C VAL A 11 -11.13 -7.06 -4.81
N PRO A 12 -12.41 -6.93 -5.21
CA PRO A 12 -13.31 -8.07 -5.34
C PRO A 12 -12.84 -9.10 -6.37
N ALA A 13 -12.22 -8.67 -7.47
CA ALA A 13 -11.68 -9.58 -8.48
C ALA A 13 -10.58 -10.48 -7.92
N MET A 14 -9.70 -9.98 -7.05
CA MET A 14 -8.69 -10.77 -6.34
C MET A 14 -9.34 -11.86 -5.46
N PHE A 15 -10.41 -11.54 -4.75
CA PHE A 15 -11.14 -12.52 -3.93
C PHE A 15 -11.88 -13.56 -4.78
N THR A 16 -12.35 -13.20 -5.96
CA THR A 16 -13.01 -14.13 -6.87
C THR A 16 -12.03 -15.13 -7.46
N ALA A 17 -10.83 -14.69 -7.81
CA ALA A 17 -9.78 -15.56 -8.30
C ALA A 17 -9.34 -16.62 -7.27
N SER A 18 -9.41 -16.30 -5.96
CA SER A 18 -9.04 -17.22 -4.88
C SER A 18 -10.11 -18.28 -4.55
N ARG A 19 -11.33 -18.19 -5.10
CA ARG A 19 -12.44 -19.15 -4.88
C ARG A 19 -12.30 -20.48 -5.61
N GLY A 20 -11.26 -20.68 -6.36
CA GLY A 20 -11.15 -21.79 -7.30
C GLY A 20 -10.60 -23.11 -6.79
N LEU A 21 -10.39 -23.28 -5.46
CA LEU A 21 -9.89 -24.57 -4.92
C LEU A 21 -11.05 -25.51 -4.58
N PRO A 22 -11.17 -26.68 -5.24
CA PRO A 22 -12.20 -27.68 -4.95
C PRO A 22 -12.20 -28.09 -3.47
N GLY A 23 -13.37 -28.10 -2.82
CA GLY A 23 -13.53 -28.58 -1.45
C GLY A 23 -13.28 -27.53 -0.33
N GLN A 24 -13.06 -26.29 -0.68
CA GLN A 24 -12.94 -25.20 0.30
C GLN A 24 -14.32 -24.66 0.70
N PRO A 25 -14.55 -24.33 2.00
CA PRO A 25 -15.80 -23.69 2.42
C PRO A 25 -15.99 -22.34 1.71
N MET A 26 -17.24 -22.02 1.36
CA MET A 26 -17.60 -20.82 0.58
C MET A 26 -17.32 -19.49 1.29
N GLU A 27 -17.00 -19.48 2.58
CA GLU A 27 -16.76 -18.27 3.39
C GLU A 27 -15.43 -18.36 4.16
N LEU A 28 -14.33 -18.33 3.44
CA LEU A 28 -13.03 -18.16 4.07
C LEU A 28 -12.85 -16.74 4.57
N PRO A 29 -12.22 -16.54 5.75
CA PRO A 29 -11.86 -15.21 6.22
C PRO A 29 -10.92 -14.52 5.22
N ARG A 30 -11.25 -13.27 4.89
CA ARG A 30 -10.52 -12.51 3.88
C ARG A 30 -9.54 -11.55 4.52
N VAL A 31 -8.28 -11.66 4.15
CA VAL A 31 -7.23 -10.71 4.49
C VAL A 31 -6.82 -9.96 3.23
N LEU A 32 -6.83 -8.63 3.31
CA LEU A 32 -6.37 -7.78 2.22
C LEU A 32 -4.98 -7.24 2.53
N LEU A 33 -4.01 -7.62 1.71
CA LEU A 33 -2.65 -7.10 1.79
C LEU A 33 -2.39 -6.14 0.63
N GLY A 34 -1.89 -4.96 0.94
CA GLY A 34 -1.41 -3.98 -0.03
C GLY A 34 0.00 -3.52 0.30
N HIS A 35 0.76 -3.16 -0.74
CA HIS A 35 2.10 -2.59 -0.62
C HIS A 35 2.16 -1.22 -1.28
N SER A 36 2.85 -0.26 -0.64
CA SER A 36 3.08 1.09 -1.16
C SER A 36 1.77 1.80 -1.53
N MET A 37 1.57 2.17 -2.80
CA MET A 37 0.30 2.70 -3.32
C MET A 37 -0.85 1.69 -3.12
N GLY A 38 -0.57 0.39 -3.29
CA GLY A 38 -1.53 -0.68 -3.03
C GLY A 38 -1.94 -0.77 -1.55
N ALA A 39 -1.08 -0.39 -0.62
CA ALA A 39 -1.43 -0.29 0.80
C ALA A 39 -2.42 0.85 1.07
N VAL A 40 -2.27 1.99 0.39
CA VAL A 40 -3.27 3.07 0.44
C VAL A 40 -4.60 2.60 -0.12
N MET A 41 -4.59 1.84 -1.23
CA MET A 41 -5.80 1.25 -1.82
C MET A 41 -6.47 0.26 -0.86
N ALA A 42 -5.69 -0.59 -0.19
CA ALA A 42 -6.19 -1.55 0.79
C ALA A 42 -6.82 -0.87 2.00
N LEU A 43 -6.19 0.17 2.55
CA LEU A 43 -6.72 0.98 3.64
C LEU A 43 -8.01 1.72 3.24
N ASP A 44 -8.02 2.34 2.06
CA ASP A 44 -9.20 3.04 1.53
C ASP A 44 -10.38 2.07 1.30
N TYR A 45 -10.09 0.84 0.83
CA TYR A 45 -11.09 -0.22 0.72
C TYR A 45 -11.63 -0.65 2.08
N ALA A 46 -10.76 -0.81 3.08
CA ALA A 46 -11.13 -1.24 4.42
C ALA A 46 -12.13 -0.28 5.09
N PHE A 47 -12.03 1.04 4.84
CA PHE A 47 -13.02 2.01 5.35
C PHE A 47 -14.42 1.80 4.77
N SER A 48 -14.51 1.45 3.49
CA SER A 48 -15.79 1.30 2.80
C SER A 48 -16.40 -0.09 2.93
N HIS A 49 -15.57 -1.12 3.17
CA HIS A 49 -15.92 -2.54 3.08
C HIS A 49 -15.49 -3.34 4.31
N ALA A 50 -15.49 -2.73 5.50
CA ALA A 50 -15.00 -3.35 6.73
C ALA A 50 -15.59 -4.75 6.99
N ARG A 51 -16.90 -4.92 6.76
CA ARG A 51 -17.61 -6.19 7.00
C ARG A 51 -17.16 -7.34 6.07
N SER A 52 -16.48 -7.04 4.98
CA SER A 52 -16.00 -8.04 4.03
C SER A 52 -14.60 -8.55 4.33
N LEU A 53 -13.94 -7.94 5.32
CA LEU A 53 -12.54 -8.22 5.67
C LEU A 53 -12.43 -8.70 7.11
N MET A 54 -11.66 -9.77 7.32
CA MET A 54 -11.19 -10.17 8.64
C MET A 54 -10.04 -9.26 9.12
N ALA A 55 -9.15 -8.89 8.22
CA ALA A 55 -7.97 -8.09 8.52
C ALA A 55 -7.44 -7.35 7.28
N CYS A 56 -6.66 -6.31 7.52
CA CYS A 56 -5.92 -5.57 6.51
C CYS A 56 -4.41 -5.57 6.85
N VAL A 57 -3.56 -5.67 5.84
CA VAL A 57 -2.10 -5.54 5.98
C VAL A 57 -1.62 -4.46 5.02
N ALA A 58 -1.02 -3.42 5.56
CA ALA A 58 -0.47 -2.32 4.80
C ALA A 58 1.06 -2.29 4.93
N SER A 59 1.74 -2.77 3.89
CA SER A 59 3.20 -2.79 3.81
C SER A 59 3.72 -1.52 3.17
N ALA A 60 4.62 -0.83 3.85
CA ALA A 60 5.19 0.46 3.43
C ALA A 60 4.12 1.40 2.84
N PRO A 61 3.04 1.72 3.59
CA PRO A 61 1.93 2.48 3.05
C PRO A 61 2.36 3.88 2.64
N ALA A 62 2.20 4.21 1.36
CA ALA A 62 2.64 5.48 0.78
C ALA A 62 1.73 6.65 1.19
N LEU A 63 1.50 6.82 2.50
CA LEU A 63 0.62 7.83 3.09
C LEU A 63 1.25 9.22 3.13
N LYS A 64 2.60 9.28 3.13
CA LYS A 64 3.35 10.52 3.18
C LYS A 64 4.57 10.43 2.28
N SER A 65 4.72 11.42 1.40
CA SER A 65 5.87 11.56 0.51
C SER A 65 6.18 13.03 0.31
N ALA A 66 7.42 13.33 -0.05
CA ALA A 66 7.78 14.70 -0.42
C ALA A 66 7.00 15.12 -1.67
N PRO A 67 6.34 16.29 -1.68
CA PRO A 67 5.65 16.76 -2.86
C PRO A 67 6.66 17.08 -3.97
N PRO A 68 6.33 16.82 -5.23
CA PRO A 68 7.17 17.25 -6.33
C PRO A 68 7.24 18.79 -6.40
N PRO A 69 8.26 19.35 -7.07
CA PRO A 69 8.38 20.79 -7.24
C PRO A 69 7.10 21.41 -7.82
N TRP A 70 6.75 22.59 -7.37
CA TRP A 70 5.50 23.27 -7.73
C TRP A 70 5.24 23.39 -9.25
N TRP A 71 6.30 23.60 -10.04
CA TRP A 71 6.17 23.71 -11.50
C TRP A 71 5.79 22.35 -12.15
N LYS A 72 6.27 21.23 -11.60
CA LYS A 72 5.83 19.88 -12.04
C LYS A 72 4.36 19.65 -11.72
N LEU A 73 3.90 20.10 -10.54
CA LEU A 73 2.49 20.04 -10.16
C LEU A 73 1.61 20.89 -11.10
N ALA A 74 2.06 22.10 -11.45
CA ALA A 74 1.35 22.96 -12.39
C ALA A 74 1.21 22.29 -13.76
N LEU A 75 2.31 21.74 -14.31
CA LEU A 75 2.29 20.98 -15.57
C LEU A 75 1.39 19.74 -15.48
N ALA A 76 1.49 18.97 -14.40
CA ALA A 76 0.65 17.80 -14.20
C ALA A 76 -0.84 18.17 -14.11
N ASN A 77 -1.17 19.31 -13.50
CA ASN A 77 -2.55 19.77 -13.40
C ASN A 77 -3.15 20.14 -14.77
N VAL A 78 -2.36 20.74 -15.65
CA VAL A 78 -2.76 20.97 -17.05
C VAL A 78 -2.88 19.64 -17.80
N ALA A 79 -1.86 18.79 -17.71
CA ALA A 79 -1.81 17.49 -18.39
C ALA A 79 -2.93 16.52 -17.94
N LYS A 80 -3.43 16.64 -16.72
CA LYS A 80 -4.57 15.87 -16.20
C LYS A 80 -5.81 16.00 -17.10
N VAL A 81 -5.99 17.16 -17.75
CA VAL A 81 -7.12 17.43 -18.63
C VAL A 81 -6.74 17.22 -20.10
N SER A 82 -5.60 17.78 -20.53
CA SER A 82 -5.20 17.81 -21.94
C SER A 82 -4.57 16.50 -22.43
N ALA A 83 -3.92 15.73 -21.55
CA ALA A 83 -3.21 14.49 -21.88
C ALA A 83 -3.30 13.44 -20.75
N PRO A 84 -4.51 13.05 -20.33
CA PRO A 84 -4.73 12.28 -19.09
C PRO A 84 -4.08 10.88 -19.10
N GLY A 85 -3.79 10.32 -20.27
CA GLY A 85 -3.17 9.00 -20.43
C GLY A 85 -1.65 9.03 -20.64
N VAL A 86 -1.05 10.22 -20.75
CA VAL A 86 0.41 10.31 -20.94
C VAL A 86 1.12 10.04 -19.62
N GLY A 87 2.01 9.03 -19.61
CA GLY A 87 2.82 8.68 -18.44
C GLY A 87 4.09 9.53 -18.37
N PHE A 88 4.41 9.99 -17.16
CA PHE A 88 5.64 10.72 -16.83
C PHE A 88 6.48 9.89 -15.86
N PRO A 89 7.81 10.03 -15.85
CA PRO A 89 8.65 9.36 -14.85
C PRO A 89 8.20 9.73 -13.44
N HIS A 90 7.97 8.71 -12.59
CA HIS A 90 7.54 8.94 -11.20
C HIS A 90 8.67 9.47 -10.31
N GLY A 91 9.93 9.26 -10.71
CA GLY A 91 11.11 9.81 -10.01
C GLY A 91 11.42 9.15 -8.66
N LEU A 92 10.92 7.94 -8.41
CA LEU A 92 11.26 7.19 -7.21
C LEU A 92 12.70 6.67 -7.30
N GLU A 93 13.41 6.69 -6.17
CA GLU A 93 14.79 6.21 -6.08
C GLU A 93 14.84 4.68 -6.05
N GLU A 94 15.28 4.05 -7.11
CA GLU A 94 15.37 2.57 -7.19
C GLU A 94 16.28 1.98 -6.09
N ALA A 95 17.40 2.62 -5.80
CA ALA A 95 18.32 2.19 -4.73
C ALA A 95 17.69 2.26 -3.33
N GLY A 96 16.59 3.00 -3.17
CA GLY A 96 15.81 3.07 -1.93
C GLY A 96 14.78 1.95 -1.77
N MET A 97 14.57 1.12 -2.81
CA MET A 97 13.56 0.08 -2.77
C MET A 97 13.96 -1.08 -1.86
N SER A 98 15.17 -1.59 -1.98
CA SER A 98 15.66 -2.73 -1.21
C SER A 98 17.17 -2.63 -0.97
N ARG A 99 17.65 -3.22 0.12
CA ARG A 99 19.09 -3.44 0.39
C ARG A 99 19.63 -4.70 -0.29
N ASP A 100 18.73 -5.56 -0.77
CA ASP A 100 19.10 -6.78 -1.49
C ASP A 100 19.37 -6.43 -2.97
N SER A 101 20.64 -6.51 -3.36
CA SER A 101 21.09 -6.19 -4.72
C SER A 101 20.50 -7.13 -5.77
N GLU A 102 20.20 -8.38 -5.41
CA GLU A 102 19.57 -9.34 -6.32
C GLU A 102 18.15 -8.91 -6.66
N VAL A 103 17.38 -8.47 -5.66
CA VAL A 103 16.03 -7.91 -5.86
C VAL A 103 16.09 -6.68 -6.78
N LEU A 104 17.06 -5.77 -6.57
CA LEU A 104 17.22 -4.60 -7.42
C LEU A 104 17.58 -4.98 -8.87
N ASN A 105 18.38 -6.01 -9.05
CA ASN A 105 18.76 -6.50 -10.40
C ASN A 105 17.55 -7.16 -11.10
N GLN A 106 16.78 -7.98 -10.38
CA GLN A 106 15.58 -8.60 -10.94
C GLN A 106 14.56 -7.53 -11.37
N ARG A 107 14.35 -6.47 -10.56
CA ARG A 107 13.46 -5.35 -10.92
C ARG A 107 13.83 -4.67 -12.23
N LYS A 108 15.14 -4.49 -12.51
CA LYS A 108 15.60 -3.85 -13.76
C LYS A 108 15.30 -4.64 -15.01
N THR A 109 15.17 -5.95 -14.90
CA THR A 109 14.93 -6.87 -16.01
C THR A 109 13.47 -7.35 -16.11
N ASP A 110 12.65 -7.04 -15.12
CA ASP A 110 11.24 -7.42 -15.11
C ASP A 110 10.43 -6.56 -16.11
N PRO A 111 9.85 -7.17 -17.15
CA PRO A 111 9.07 -6.44 -18.16
C PRO A 111 7.77 -5.83 -17.61
N LEU A 112 7.32 -6.24 -16.43
CA LEU A 112 6.14 -5.68 -15.76
C LEU A 112 6.46 -4.41 -14.96
N MET A 113 7.75 -4.12 -14.75
CA MET A 113 8.19 -2.93 -14.02
C MET A 113 8.36 -1.74 -14.97
N HIS A 114 7.86 -0.61 -14.56
CA HIS A 114 8.01 0.66 -15.30
C HIS A 114 8.10 1.84 -14.32
N ASP A 115 8.68 2.92 -14.79
CA ASP A 115 8.89 4.16 -14.03
C ASP A 115 7.82 5.24 -14.27
N ARG A 116 6.66 4.88 -14.84
CA ARG A 116 5.67 5.82 -15.35
C ARG A 116 4.46 5.95 -14.42
N ILE A 117 4.02 7.20 -14.23
CA ILE A 117 2.75 7.54 -13.59
C ILE A 117 2.01 8.57 -14.45
N THR A 118 0.70 8.41 -14.61
CA THR A 118 -0.11 9.42 -15.29
C THR A 118 -0.49 10.55 -14.32
N PRO A 119 -0.68 11.80 -14.78
CA PRO A 119 -1.16 12.89 -13.93
C PRO A 119 -2.49 12.55 -13.24
N ARG A 120 -3.40 11.89 -13.95
CA ARG A 120 -4.69 11.45 -13.37
C ARG A 120 -4.50 10.50 -12.19
N LEU A 121 -3.63 9.50 -12.34
CA LEU A 121 -3.33 8.56 -11.26
C LEU A 121 -2.65 9.26 -10.09
N TYR A 122 -1.69 10.15 -10.36
CA TYR A 122 -0.99 10.91 -9.33
C TYR A 122 -1.96 11.71 -8.45
N PHE A 123 -2.86 12.49 -9.04
CA PHE A 123 -3.83 13.29 -8.27
C PHE A 123 -4.83 12.41 -7.54
N ALA A 124 -5.37 11.38 -8.20
CA ALA A 124 -6.30 10.45 -7.57
C ALA A 124 -5.66 9.71 -6.37
N PHE A 125 -4.40 9.31 -6.50
CA PHE A 125 -3.62 8.71 -5.42
C PHE A 125 -3.37 9.70 -4.27
N THR A 126 -2.97 10.94 -4.57
CA THR A 126 -2.74 11.96 -3.54
C THR A 126 -4.02 12.27 -2.75
N GLU A 127 -5.15 12.38 -3.44
CA GLU A 127 -6.46 12.57 -2.81
C GLU A 127 -6.83 11.36 -1.93
N ALA A 128 -6.53 10.13 -2.38
CA ALA A 128 -6.74 8.93 -1.58
C ALA A 128 -5.87 8.91 -0.32
N CYS A 129 -4.59 9.28 -0.41
CA CYS A 129 -3.72 9.41 0.77
C CYS A 129 -4.31 10.38 1.80
N GLN A 130 -4.74 11.54 1.37
CA GLN A 130 -5.35 12.55 2.26
C GLN A 130 -6.63 12.01 2.90
N ARG A 131 -7.50 11.36 2.12
CA ARG A 131 -8.72 10.75 2.63
C ARG A 131 -8.45 9.67 3.66
N VAL A 132 -7.52 8.74 3.36
CA VAL A 132 -7.12 7.67 4.28
C VAL A 132 -6.60 8.23 5.60
N MET A 133 -5.74 9.24 5.56
CA MET A 133 -5.23 9.90 6.75
C MET A 133 -6.33 10.58 7.56
N ASN A 134 -7.24 11.30 6.92
CA ASN A 134 -8.34 11.99 7.58
C ASN A 134 -9.35 11.03 8.23
N GLU A 135 -9.54 9.86 7.63
CA GLU A 135 -10.48 8.85 8.10
C GLU A 135 -9.86 7.83 9.07
N ALA A 136 -8.56 7.91 9.37
CA ALA A 136 -7.86 6.93 10.21
C ALA A 136 -8.60 6.57 11.50
N ARG A 137 -9.20 7.56 12.19
CA ARG A 137 -10.00 7.36 13.42
C ARG A 137 -11.29 6.56 13.23
N ARG A 138 -11.71 6.30 11.99
CA ARG A 138 -12.92 5.53 11.64
C ARG A 138 -12.60 4.08 11.27
N LEU A 139 -11.33 3.66 11.38
CA LEU A 139 -10.92 2.30 11.04
C LEU A 139 -11.66 1.27 11.91
N GLN A 140 -12.24 0.26 11.27
CA GLN A 140 -13.03 -0.81 11.90
C GLN A 140 -12.46 -2.21 11.60
N VAL A 141 -11.37 -2.29 10.85
CA VAL A 141 -10.73 -3.55 10.45
C VAL A 141 -9.40 -3.66 11.17
N PRO A 142 -9.12 -4.76 11.89
CA PRO A 142 -7.80 -5.01 12.44
C PRO A 142 -6.74 -4.86 11.36
N THR A 143 -5.74 -4.01 11.59
CA THR A 143 -4.78 -3.63 10.56
C THR A 143 -3.35 -3.72 11.05
N LEU A 144 -2.52 -4.48 10.33
CA LEU A 144 -1.07 -4.51 10.51
C LEU A 144 -0.42 -3.52 9.56
N LEU A 145 0.39 -2.62 10.11
CA LEU A 145 1.26 -1.72 9.36
C LEU A 145 2.69 -2.26 9.46
N LEU A 146 3.30 -2.56 8.32
CA LEU A 146 4.71 -2.99 8.23
C LEU A 146 5.51 -1.87 7.56
N GLN A 147 6.53 -1.32 8.22
CA GLN A 147 7.28 -0.18 7.70
C GLN A 147 8.79 -0.39 7.84
N GLY A 148 9.55 -0.15 6.79
CA GLY A 148 11.00 -0.04 6.87
C GLY A 148 11.41 1.27 7.56
N ALA A 149 12.25 1.20 8.61
CA ALA A 149 12.68 2.39 9.33
C ALA A 149 13.60 3.30 8.49
N ALA A 150 14.31 2.74 7.54
CA ALA A 150 15.21 3.43 6.63
C ALA A 150 14.62 3.54 5.20
N ASP A 151 13.29 3.52 5.07
CA ASP A 151 12.60 3.73 3.80
C ASP A 151 12.99 5.08 3.19
N ARG A 152 13.49 5.04 1.95
CA ARG A 152 13.98 6.22 1.20
C ARG A 152 13.04 6.64 0.09
N VAL A 153 11.95 5.89 -0.12
CA VAL A 153 10.96 6.11 -1.17
C VAL A 153 9.78 6.92 -0.65
N ILE A 154 9.34 6.60 0.57
CA ILE A 154 8.26 7.32 1.27
C ILE A 154 8.73 7.76 2.67
N ASP A 155 8.01 8.68 3.28
CA ASP A 155 8.28 9.08 4.68
C ASP A 155 7.63 8.07 5.65
N PRO A 156 8.43 7.31 6.44
CA PRO A 156 7.92 6.35 7.42
C PRO A 156 6.98 6.97 8.47
N LYS A 157 7.05 8.29 8.66
CA LYS A 157 6.15 9.01 9.58
C LYS A 157 4.69 8.89 9.17
N GLY A 158 4.38 8.66 7.89
CA GLY A 158 3.02 8.45 7.43
C GLY A 158 2.33 7.27 8.12
N ALA A 159 3.03 6.13 8.21
CA ALA A 159 2.53 4.96 8.93
C ALA A 159 2.39 5.20 10.44
N LEU A 160 3.34 5.93 11.04
CA LEU A 160 3.30 6.29 12.47
C LEU A 160 2.13 7.22 12.78
N GLU A 161 1.92 8.26 11.98
CA GLU A 161 0.82 9.23 12.13
C GLU A 161 -0.54 8.53 11.98
N PHE A 162 -0.68 7.65 10.98
CA PHE A 162 -1.88 6.85 10.79
C PHE A 162 -2.16 5.94 11.99
N ASN A 163 -1.15 5.21 12.49
CA ASN A 163 -1.26 4.36 13.66
C ASN A 163 -1.69 5.14 14.92
N GLY A 164 -1.13 6.33 15.11
CA GLY A 164 -1.49 7.20 16.24
C GLY A 164 -2.89 7.81 16.14
N ALA A 165 -3.43 7.95 14.93
CA ALA A 165 -4.77 8.49 14.70
C ALA A 165 -5.87 7.42 14.71
N ALA A 166 -5.53 6.16 14.45
CA ALA A 166 -6.48 5.05 14.42
C ALA A 166 -7.03 4.73 15.83
N PRO A 167 -8.22 4.10 15.94
CA PRO A 167 -8.76 3.69 17.23
C PRO A 167 -7.80 2.72 17.94
N HIS A 168 -7.71 2.86 19.26
CA HIS A 168 -6.84 2.02 20.09
C HIS A 168 -7.12 0.53 19.85
N GLY A 169 -6.08 -0.23 19.61
CA GLY A 169 -6.17 -1.69 19.36
C GLY A 169 -6.57 -2.08 17.93
N MET A 170 -6.96 -1.13 17.06
CA MET A 170 -7.29 -1.43 15.66
C MET A 170 -6.06 -1.56 14.77
N THR A 171 -4.96 -0.93 15.13
CA THR A 171 -3.72 -1.00 14.39
C THR A 171 -2.58 -1.56 15.22
N ARG A 172 -1.68 -2.27 14.56
CA ARG A 172 -0.36 -2.66 15.05
C ARG A 172 0.68 -2.19 14.04
N LEU A 173 1.58 -1.32 14.47
CA LEU A 173 2.71 -0.87 13.66
C LEU A 173 3.96 -1.67 14.05
N GLU A 174 4.53 -2.36 13.08
CA GLU A 174 5.81 -3.03 13.19
C GLU A 174 6.82 -2.38 12.26
N THR A 175 7.98 -2.05 12.80
CA THR A 175 9.00 -1.31 12.08
C THR A 175 10.24 -2.19 11.91
N MET A 176 10.59 -2.50 10.67
CA MET A 176 11.80 -3.23 10.34
C MET A 176 13.02 -2.31 10.49
N LYS A 177 13.84 -2.58 11.51
CA LYS A 177 15.07 -1.81 11.75
C LYS A 177 15.95 -1.87 10.49
N ASP A 178 16.44 -0.73 10.05
CA ASP A 178 17.24 -0.59 8.83
C ASP A 178 16.55 -1.02 7.51
N GLY A 179 15.27 -1.49 7.57
CA GLY A 179 14.50 -1.93 6.40
C GLY A 179 14.22 -0.78 5.43
N TYR A 180 14.29 -1.09 4.14
CA TYR A 180 13.94 -0.19 3.04
C TYR A 180 12.46 -0.34 2.65
N HIS A 181 12.09 0.20 1.48
CA HIS A 181 10.69 0.27 1.05
C HIS A 181 10.02 -1.09 0.84
N GLU A 182 10.70 -1.99 0.15
CA GLU A 182 10.20 -3.33 -0.21
C GLU A 182 10.30 -4.31 0.97
N VAL A 183 9.51 -4.10 2.03
CA VAL A 183 9.60 -4.82 3.31
C VAL A 183 9.68 -6.35 3.16
N PHE A 184 8.95 -6.92 2.18
CA PHE A 184 8.92 -8.37 1.91
C PHE A 184 9.99 -8.83 0.90
N ASN A 185 10.74 -7.90 0.33
CA ASN A 185 11.81 -8.15 -0.63
C ASN A 185 13.13 -7.50 -0.20
N ASP A 186 13.27 -7.17 1.08
CA ASP A 186 14.48 -6.61 1.66
C ASP A 186 15.23 -7.66 2.51
N LEU A 187 16.41 -7.35 2.99
CA LEU A 187 17.18 -8.26 3.86
C LEU A 187 16.46 -8.63 5.16
N SER A 188 15.46 -7.85 5.57
CA SER A 188 14.59 -8.10 6.72
C SER A 188 13.31 -8.90 6.40
N ARG A 189 13.18 -9.45 5.19
CA ARG A 189 11.97 -10.16 4.73
C ARG A 189 11.51 -11.28 5.65
N ASP A 190 12.44 -12.08 6.17
CA ASP A 190 12.11 -13.21 7.05
C ASP A 190 11.51 -12.75 8.38
N GLU A 191 11.98 -11.63 8.91
CA GLU A 191 11.41 -10.98 10.10
C GLU A 191 10.00 -10.45 9.79
N ALA A 192 9.83 -9.76 8.68
CA ALA A 192 8.53 -9.22 8.26
C ALA A 192 7.49 -10.33 8.05
N ILE A 193 7.88 -11.46 7.44
CA ILE A 193 7.01 -12.62 7.26
C ILE A 193 6.64 -13.26 8.60
N LYS A 194 7.58 -13.43 9.52
CA LYS A 194 7.32 -13.95 10.87
C LYS A 194 6.34 -13.09 11.64
N VAL A 195 6.53 -11.77 11.59
CA VAL A 195 5.61 -10.79 12.20
C VAL A 195 4.22 -10.90 11.60
N LEU A 196 4.12 -10.96 10.27
CA LEU A 196 2.85 -11.10 9.57
C LEU A 196 2.10 -12.37 10.00
N ILE A 197 2.77 -13.52 9.98
CA ILE A 197 2.16 -14.80 10.34
C ILE A 197 1.69 -14.78 11.80
N ALA A 198 2.55 -14.38 12.73
CA ALA A 198 2.21 -14.32 14.15
C ALA A 198 1.03 -13.37 14.43
N TRP A 199 0.95 -12.25 13.69
CA TRP A 199 -0.16 -11.33 13.83
C TRP A 199 -1.46 -11.88 13.26
N LEU A 200 -1.42 -12.55 12.10
CA LEU A 200 -2.59 -13.19 11.50
C LEU A 200 -3.16 -14.30 12.39
N ASP A 201 -2.30 -15.10 13.01
CA ASP A 201 -2.71 -16.13 13.96
C ASP A 201 -3.41 -15.52 15.18
N ALA A 202 -2.90 -14.39 15.70
CA ALA A 202 -3.52 -13.68 16.82
C ALA A 202 -4.89 -13.07 16.46
N VAL A 203 -5.05 -12.50 15.27
CA VAL A 203 -6.33 -11.91 14.81
C VAL A 203 -7.38 -12.99 14.52
N ARG A 204 -6.98 -14.19 14.12
CA ARG A 204 -7.89 -15.30 13.80
C ARG A 204 -8.58 -15.89 15.03
N VAL A 205 -8.04 -15.67 16.22
CA VAL A 205 -8.54 -16.24 17.49
C VAL A 205 -9.62 -15.35 18.14
N VAL A 206 -9.81 -14.13 17.65
CA VAL A 206 -10.82 -13.17 18.12
C VAL A 206 -12.06 -13.23 17.25
#